data_5a0eb7c960cc9105411fa6488c6b754c
#
_entry.id   5a0eb7c960cc9105411fa6488c6b754c
#
_cell.length_a   1.000
_cell.length_b   1.000
_cell.length_c   1.000
_cell.angle_alpha   90.00
_cell.angle_beta   90.00
_cell.angle_gamma   90.00
#
_symmetry.space_group_name_H-M   'P 1'
#
loop_
_entity.id
_entity.type
_entity.pdbx_description
1 polymer ?
#
loop_
_entity_poly.entity_id
_entity_poly.type
_entity_poly.pdbx_seq_one_letter_code
_entity_poly.pdbx_strand_id
1 'polypeptide(L)'
;MSINKRLLEEKSSQELEEYIKSENKFVPEANQYAYEILKSRGRIFTDEENERFSTTVIDKNNTNTTLHPNYKKAADFLYISAFLGIGNLIWTYETLHSGFEIFIAIIVLAFGFTLAYFTSKGIEWFKYLLLVLFGLGILGIPFIISNIKNDPVVGIINIVQTLLQIWALVLLFKIPKAVDNSQPV
;
A
#
# COMPACT_ATOMS: atom_id res chain seq x y z
N MET A 1 14.28 -11.72 -7.89
CA MET A 1 15.50 -12.38 -7.38
C MET A 1 16.42 -11.26 -6.89
N SER A 2 16.62 -11.11 -5.58
CA SER A 2 17.49 -10.04 -5.06
C SER A 2 18.97 -10.40 -5.31
N ILE A 3 19.70 -9.50 -5.95
CA ILE A 3 21.14 -9.71 -6.21
C ILE A 3 21.88 -9.57 -4.89
N ASN A 4 22.73 -10.54 -4.62
CA ASN A 4 23.57 -10.51 -3.42
C ASN A 4 24.79 -9.58 -3.69
N LYS A 5 24.75 -8.35 -3.15
CA LYS A 5 25.82 -7.34 -3.26
C LYS A 5 27.19 -7.92 -2.84
N ARG A 6 27.19 -8.79 -1.84
CA ARG A 6 28.40 -9.42 -1.30
C ARG A 6 29.17 -10.26 -2.33
N LEU A 7 28.45 -10.94 -3.24
CA LEU A 7 29.06 -11.69 -4.33
C LEU A 7 29.73 -10.78 -5.38
N LEU A 8 29.23 -9.56 -5.54
CA LEU A 8 29.87 -8.60 -6.43
C LEU A 8 31.08 -7.93 -5.78
N GLU A 9 31.07 -7.75 -4.46
CA GLU A 9 32.24 -7.21 -3.72
C GLU A 9 33.47 -8.14 -3.78
N GLU A 10 33.25 -9.45 -3.91
CA GLU A 10 34.33 -10.46 -4.04
C GLU A 10 34.93 -10.51 -5.45
N LYS A 11 34.29 -9.90 -6.46
CA LYS A 11 34.77 -9.89 -7.85
C LYS A 11 35.91 -8.92 -8.05
N SER A 12 36.79 -9.26 -9.01
CA SER A 12 37.87 -8.37 -9.46
C SER A 12 37.30 -7.13 -10.17
N SER A 13 38.10 -6.05 -10.21
CA SER A 13 37.69 -4.85 -10.93
C SER A 13 37.45 -5.09 -12.43
N GLN A 14 38.23 -6.01 -13.04
CA GLN A 14 38.07 -6.39 -14.44
C GLN A 14 36.72 -7.10 -14.69
N GLU A 15 36.32 -7.99 -13.81
CA GLU A 15 35.02 -8.65 -13.90
C GLU A 15 33.85 -7.68 -13.68
N LEU A 16 33.99 -6.68 -12.81
CA LEU A 16 33.00 -5.67 -12.56
C LEU A 16 32.86 -4.70 -13.74
N GLU A 17 33.92 -4.46 -14.53
CA GLU A 17 33.84 -3.68 -15.77
C GLU A 17 32.87 -4.27 -16.80
N GLU A 18 32.73 -5.61 -16.84
CA GLU A 18 31.77 -6.25 -17.74
C GLU A 18 30.31 -5.85 -17.41
N TYR A 19 30.00 -5.58 -16.14
CA TYR A 19 28.66 -5.17 -15.69
C TYR A 19 28.30 -3.73 -16.08
N ILE A 20 29.30 -2.88 -16.32
CA ILE A 20 29.05 -1.47 -16.64
C ILE A 20 29.09 -1.17 -18.14
N LYS A 21 29.45 -2.14 -19.00
CA LYS A 21 29.39 -1.98 -20.46
C LYS A 21 27.96 -1.69 -20.92
N SER A 22 27.80 -0.86 -21.97
CA SER A 22 26.48 -0.46 -22.49
C SER A 22 25.65 -1.61 -23.06
N GLU A 23 26.32 -2.66 -23.56
CA GLU A 23 25.66 -3.81 -24.22
C GLU A 23 25.62 -5.07 -23.33
N ASN A 24 25.70 -4.91 -22.03
CA ASN A 24 25.67 -6.05 -21.13
C ASN A 24 24.22 -6.62 -20.98
N LYS A 25 24.16 -7.93 -20.66
CA LYS A 25 22.90 -8.66 -20.43
C LYS A 25 22.54 -8.76 -18.93
N PHE A 26 23.25 -8.05 -18.08
CA PHE A 26 23.03 -8.09 -16.64
C PHE A 26 21.84 -7.20 -16.23
N VAL A 27 21.22 -7.56 -15.13
CA VAL A 27 20.09 -6.79 -14.62
C VAL A 27 20.56 -5.42 -14.10
N PRO A 28 19.77 -4.35 -14.24
CA PRO A 28 20.17 -2.98 -13.85
C PRO A 28 20.68 -2.85 -12.42
N GLU A 29 20.22 -3.71 -11.52
CA GLU A 29 20.67 -3.78 -10.13
C GLU A 29 22.14 -4.21 -9.98
N ALA A 30 22.56 -5.22 -10.77
CA ALA A 30 23.93 -5.68 -10.77
C ALA A 30 24.87 -4.61 -11.33
N ASN A 31 24.44 -3.93 -12.40
CA ASN A 31 25.18 -2.84 -13.03
C ASN A 31 25.41 -1.69 -12.03
N GLN A 32 24.37 -1.32 -11.28
CA GLN A 32 24.45 -0.29 -10.26
C GLN A 32 25.43 -0.64 -9.13
N TYR A 33 25.35 -1.86 -8.61
CA TYR A 33 26.27 -2.31 -7.56
C TYR A 33 27.72 -2.37 -8.08
N ALA A 34 27.93 -2.84 -9.31
CA ALA A 34 29.25 -2.85 -9.93
C ALA A 34 29.82 -1.43 -10.07
N TYR A 35 29.02 -0.45 -10.50
CA TYR A 35 29.38 0.97 -10.57
C TYR A 35 29.80 1.51 -9.19
N GLU A 36 28.99 1.26 -8.14
CA GLU A 36 29.30 1.72 -6.77
C GLU A 36 30.61 1.12 -6.25
N ILE A 37 30.83 -0.19 -6.47
CA ILE A 37 32.03 -0.87 -6.02
C ILE A 37 33.26 -0.36 -6.77
N LEU A 38 33.18 -0.20 -8.09
CA LEU A 38 34.30 0.33 -8.88
C LEU A 38 34.63 1.78 -8.49
N LYS A 39 33.63 2.60 -8.23
CA LYS A 39 33.77 3.98 -7.75
C LYS A 39 34.49 4.01 -6.38
N SER A 40 34.09 3.12 -5.46
CA SER A 40 34.74 3.00 -4.14
C SER A 40 36.18 2.50 -4.24
N ARG A 41 36.53 1.77 -5.31
CA ARG A 41 37.89 1.31 -5.60
C ARG A 41 38.76 2.34 -6.35
N GLY A 42 38.21 3.54 -6.60
CA GLY A 42 38.92 4.66 -7.19
C GLY A 42 38.89 4.72 -8.73
N ARG A 43 37.97 3.97 -9.40
CA ARG A 43 37.75 4.12 -10.83
C ARG A 43 37.16 5.50 -11.12
N ILE A 44 37.78 6.21 -12.08
CA ILE A 44 37.24 7.48 -12.59
C ILE A 44 36.29 7.15 -13.76
N PHE A 45 35.07 7.63 -13.71
CA PHE A 45 34.06 7.46 -14.75
C PHE A 45 33.97 8.71 -15.60
N THR A 46 33.63 8.56 -16.88
CA THR A 46 33.34 9.68 -17.76
C THR A 46 32.01 10.35 -17.39
N ASP A 47 31.79 11.57 -17.84
CA ASP A 47 30.54 12.30 -17.57
C ASP A 47 29.32 11.56 -18.14
N GLU A 48 29.45 10.94 -19.31
CA GLU A 48 28.41 10.10 -19.94
C GLU A 48 28.07 8.86 -19.11
N GLU A 49 29.10 8.18 -18.57
CA GLU A 49 28.90 7.03 -17.68
C GLU A 49 28.23 7.46 -16.38
N ASN A 50 28.68 8.57 -15.79
CA ASN A 50 28.08 9.12 -14.57
C ASN A 50 26.63 9.49 -14.78
N GLU A 51 26.27 10.13 -15.90
CA GLU A 51 24.90 10.50 -16.23
C GLU A 51 24.02 9.25 -16.41
N ARG A 52 24.52 8.23 -17.12
CA ARG A 52 23.80 6.96 -17.33
C ARG A 52 23.49 6.26 -16.01
N PHE A 53 24.43 6.18 -15.07
CA PHE A 53 24.20 5.54 -13.78
C PHE A 53 23.44 6.42 -12.81
N SER A 54 23.54 7.77 -12.90
CA SER A 54 22.72 8.69 -12.11
C SER A 54 21.24 8.66 -12.51
N THR A 55 20.91 8.56 -13.80
CA THR A 55 19.54 8.39 -14.29
C THR A 55 18.96 7.05 -13.83
N THR A 56 19.77 5.99 -13.79
CA THR A 56 19.32 4.68 -13.27
C THR A 56 19.06 4.74 -11.75
N VAL A 57 19.80 5.57 -11.00
CA VAL A 57 19.54 5.81 -9.56
C VAL A 57 18.29 6.64 -9.34
N ILE A 58 18.06 7.64 -10.18
CA ILE A 58 16.85 8.48 -10.13
C ILE A 58 15.62 7.63 -10.46
N ASP A 59 15.69 6.75 -11.46
CA ASP A 59 14.64 5.78 -11.75
C ASP A 59 14.43 4.79 -10.60
N LYS A 60 15.48 4.37 -9.89
CA LYS A 60 15.36 3.49 -8.72
C LYS A 60 14.79 4.21 -7.49
N ASN A 61 15.12 5.47 -7.28
CA ASN A 61 14.47 6.31 -6.25
C ASN A 61 13.04 6.66 -6.64
N ASN A 62 12.71 6.67 -7.94
CA ASN A 62 11.34 6.78 -8.46
C ASN A 62 10.63 5.41 -8.60
N THR A 63 11.34 4.28 -8.63
CA THR A 63 10.81 2.91 -8.42
C THR A 63 10.69 2.53 -6.93
N ASN A 64 10.82 3.46 -5.99
CA ASN A 64 9.89 3.47 -4.86
C ASN A 64 8.54 3.48 -5.53
N THR A 65 7.97 2.31 -5.74
CA THR A 65 6.66 2.05 -6.31
C THR A 65 5.78 3.24 -5.96
N THR A 66 5.57 4.15 -6.94
CA THR A 66 4.65 5.25 -6.72
C THR A 66 3.32 4.56 -6.58
N LEU A 67 3.00 4.29 -5.33
CA LEU A 67 1.78 3.62 -4.94
C LEU A 67 0.64 4.26 -5.72
N HIS A 68 -0.11 3.48 -6.48
CA HIS A 68 -1.16 4.05 -7.31
C HIS A 68 -2.02 4.99 -6.46
N PRO A 69 -2.29 6.23 -6.88
CA PRO A 69 -2.91 7.25 -6.04
C PRO A 69 -4.27 6.82 -5.47
N ASN A 70 -4.92 5.86 -6.10
CA ASN A 70 -6.17 5.29 -5.60
C ASN A 70 -6.01 4.53 -4.28
N TYR A 71 -4.84 3.96 -3.97
CA TYR A 71 -4.62 3.35 -2.66
C TYR A 71 -4.71 4.38 -1.54
N LYS A 72 -4.05 5.54 -1.73
CA LYS A 72 -4.10 6.64 -0.77
C LYS A 72 -5.53 7.16 -0.62
N LYS A 73 -6.21 7.46 -1.73
CA LYS A 73 -7.60 7.96 -1.70
C LYS A 73 -8.56 6.96 -1.03
N ALA A 74 -8.42 5.67 -1.32
CA ALA A 74 -9.24 4.63 -0.68
C ALA A 74 -8.96 4.55 0.81
N ALA A 75 -7.69 4.63 1.23
CA ALA A 75 -7.32 4.66 2.64
C ALA A 75 -7.88 5.90 3.34
N ASP A 76 -7.85 7.08 2.72
CA ASP A 76 -8.42 8.31 3.28
C ASP A 76 -9.93 8.14 3.55
N PHE A 77 -10.68 7.54 2.62
CA PHE A 77 -12.11 7.24 2.84
C PHE A 77 -12.34 6.25 3.98
N LEU A 78 -11.49 5.23 4.11
CA LEU A 78 -11.57 4.28 5.23
C LEU A 78 -11.21 4.95 6.56
N TYR A 79 -10.21 5.84 6.59
CA TYR A 79 -9.91 6.63 7.79
C TYR A 79 -11.07 7.53 8.18
N ILE A 80 -11.67 8.26 7.23
CA ILE A 80 -12.85 9.09 7.52
C ILE A 80 -13.98 8.23 8.07
N SER A 81 -14.24 7.06 7.48
CA SER A 81 -15.23 6.10 7.99
C SER A 81 -14.92 5.65 9.42
N ALA A 82 -13.65 5.36 9.75
CA ALA A 82 -13.24 4.97 11.10
C ALA A 82 -13.40 6.14 12.11
N PHE A 83 -13.08 7.38 11.71
CA PHE A 83 -13.31 8.56 12.55
C PHE A 83 -14.80 8.82 12.80
N LEU A 84 -15.66 8.63 11.80
CA LEU A 84 -17.11 8.68 12.01
C LEU A 84 -17.58 7.59 12.99
N GLY A 85 -16.91 6.42 13.01
CA GLY A 85 -17.14 5.37 13.99
C GLY A 85 -16.82 5.83 15.43
N ILE A 86 -15.76 6.62 15.62
CA ILE A 86 -15.47 7.23 16.93
C ILE A 86 -16.59 8.19 17.32
N GLY A 87 -17.03 9.06 16.40
CA GLY A 87 -18.15 9.97 16.65
C GLY A 87 -19.42 9.21 17.03
N ASN A 88 -19.71 8.11 16.33
CA ASN A 88 -20.84 7.25 16.65
C ASN A 88 -20.73 6.62 18.04
N LEU A 89 -19.54 6.13 18.42
CA LEU A 89 -19.29 5.56 19.73
C LEU A 89 -19.50 6.60 20.86
N ILE A 90 -19.01 7.84 20.65
CA ILE A 90 -19.21 8.93 21.60
C ILE A 90 -20.70 9.26 21.74
N TRP A 91 -21.43 9.32 20.61
CA TRP A 91 -22.87 9.62 20.59
C TRP A 91 -23.69 8.56 21.32
N THR A 92 -23.33 7.29 21.13
CA THR A 92 -24.06 6.15 21.70
C THR A 92 -23.51 5.68 23.06
N TYR A 93 -22.54 6.39 23.64
CA TYR A 93 -21.85 5.96 24.85
C TYR A 93 -22.82 5.65 26.02
N GLU A 94 -23.85 6.46 26.21
CA GLU A 94 -24.86 6.26 27.25
C GLU A 94 -25.72 5.00 27.06
N THR A 95 -25.78 4.48 25.85
CA THR A 95 -26.53 3.24 25.53
C THR A 95 -25.71 1.98 25.75
N LEU A 96 -24.41 2.10 25.99
CA LEU A 96 -23.52 0.99 26.29
C LEU A 96 -23.59 0.65 27.77
N HIS A 97 -24.17 -0.52 28.08
CA HIS A 97 -24.47 -0.91 29.45
C HIS A 97 -23.39 -1.77 30.11
N SER A 98 -22.42 -2.25 29.35
CA SER A 98 -21.36 -3.13 29.87
C SER A 98 -19.96 -2.76 29.37
N GLY A 99 -18.95 -3.00 30.21
CA GLY A 99 -17.54 -2.86 29.80
C GLY A 99 -17.18 -3.79 28.63
N PHE A 100 -17.89 -4.89 28.45
CA PHE A 100 -17.67 -5.79 27.32
C PHE A 100 -18.12 -5.15 25.99
N GLU A 101 -19.24 -4.44 25.95
CA GLU A 101 -19.72 -3.74 24.77
C GLU A 101 -18.75 -2.62 24.36
N ILE A 102 -18.23 -1.87 25.33
CA ILE A 102 -17.20 -0.83 25.10
C ILE A 102 -15.93 -1.49 24.54
N PHE A 103 -15.48 -2.60 25.11
CA PHE A 103 -14.31 -3.34 24.65
C PHE A 103 -14.46 -3.81 23.18
N ILE A 104 -15.61 -4.40 22.82
CA ILE A 104 -15.90 -4.78 21.44
C ILE A 104 -15.91 -3.57 20.51
N ALA A 105 -16.52 -2.46 20.89
CA ALA A 105 -16.53 -1.24 20.09
C ALA A 105 -15.11 -0.72 19.79
N ILE A 106 -14.23 -0.73 20.80
CA ILE A 106 -12.82 -0.34 20.63
C ILE A 106 -12.11 -1.28 19.67
N ILE A 107 -12.31 -2.60 19.76
CA ILE A 107 -11.72 -3.58 18.84
C ILE A 107 -12.18 -3.32 17.41
N VAL A 108 -13.47 -3.07 17.19
CA VAL A 108 -14.02 -2.79 15.85
C VAL A 108 -13.43 -1.51 15.27
N LEU A 109 -13.29 -0.47 16.09
CA LEU A 109 -12.63 0.78 15.67
C LEU A 109 -11.15 0.55 15.32
N ALA A 110 -10.40 -0.13 16.19
CA ALA A 110 -8.99 -0.45 15.94
C ALA A 110 -8.83 -1.26 14.65
N PHE A 111 -9.73 -2.20 14.41
CA PHE A 111 -9.77 -2.97 13.17
C PHE A 111 -10.03 -2.08 11.94
N GLY A 112 -10.95 -1.12 12.02
CA GLY A 112 -11.22 -0.14 10.95
C GLY A 112 -9.97 0.69 10.60
N PHE A 113 -9.24 1.19 11.60
CA PHE A 113 -7.97 1.91 11.39
C PHE A 113 -6.89 1.00 10.80
N THR A 114 -6.82 -0.26 11.23
CA THR A 114 -5.90 -1.25 10.69
C THR A 114 -6.17 -1.51 9.21
N LEU A 115 -7.44 -1.64 8.81
CA LEU A 115 -7.84 -1.78 7.41
C LEU A 115 -7.40 -0.57 6.57
N ALA A 116 -7.61 0.65 7.06
CA ALA A 116 -7.19 1.87 6.39
C ALA A 116 -5.66 1.93 6.23
N TYR A 117 -4.92 1.56 7.27
CA TYR A 117 -3.45 1.52 7.25
C TYR A 117 -2.92 0.54 6.21
N PHE A 118 -3.38 -0.71 6.19
CA PHE A 118 -2.92 -1.69 5.20
C PHE A 118 -3.32 -1.31 3.78
N THR A 119 -4.48 -0.70 3.60
CA THR A 119 -4.88 -0.14 2.30
C THR A 119 -3.90 0.93 1.84
N SER A 120 -3.46 1.83 2.74
CA SER A 120 -2.49 2.88 2.42
C SER A 120 -1.11 2.33 2.02
N LYS A 121 -0.78 1.10 2.41
CA LYS A 121 0.47 0.41 2.02
C LYS A 121 0.40 -0.25 0.64
N GLY A 122 -0.77 -0.27 -0.01
CA GLY A 122 -0.93 -0.80 -1.35
C GLY A 122 -0.84 -2.31 -1.48
N ILE A 123 -1.21 -3.03 -0.44
CA ILE A 123 -1.19 -4.49 -0.44
C ILE A 123 -2.32 -4.99 -1.35
N GLU A 124 -1.99 -5.57 -2.51
CA GLU A 124 -2.95 -5.91 -3.56
C GLU A 124 -4.08 -6.87 -3.12
N TRP A 125 -3.75 -7.93 -2.38
CA TRP A 125 -4.75 -8.90 -1.95
C TRP A 125 -5.76 -8.31 -0.96
N PHE A 126 -5.42 -7.18 -0.34
CA PHE A 126 -6.23 -6.54 0.69
C PHE A 126 -7.59 -6.05 0.17
N LYS A 127 -7.68 -5.69 -1.13
CA LYS A 127 -8.94 -5.34 -1.78
C LYS A 127 -9.96 -6.47 -1.76
N TYR A 128 -9.50 -7.73 -1.85
CA TYR A 128 -10.38 -8.89 -1.78
C TYR A 128 -10.88 -9.14 -0.35
N LEU A 129 -10.00 -8.94 0.65
CA LEU A 129 -10.41 -8.97 2.06
C LEU A 129 -11.49 -7.93 2.35
N LEU A 130 -11.29 -6.68 1.89
CA LEU A 130 -12.28 -5.61 2.03
C LEU A 130 -13.60 -5.96 1.33
N LEU A 131 -13.55 -6.59 0.15
CA LEU A 131 -14.74 -7.04 -0.56
C LEU A 131 -15.53 -8.08 0.25
N VAL A 132 -14.83 -9.06 0.84
CA VAL A 132 -15.48 -10.08 1.70
C VAL A 132 -16.09 -9.43 2.94
N LEU A 133 -15.36 -8.55 3.61
CA LEU A 133 -15.85 -7.82 4.79
C LEU A 133 -17.07 -6.96 4.45
N PHE A 134 -17.04 -6.28 3.30
CA PHE A 134 -18.18 -5.51 2.81
C PHE A 134 -19.38 -6.42 2.51
N GLY A 135 -19.15 -7.57 1.86
CA GLY A 135 -20.20 -8.57 1.62
C GLY A 135 -20.85 -9.05 2.92
N LEU A 136 -20.04 -9.31 3.96
CA LEU A 136 -20.55 -9.63 5.30
C LEU A 136 -21.30 -8.43 5.91
N GLY A 137 -20.85 -7.20 5.66
CA GLY A 137 -21.51 -5.97 6.10
C GLY A 137 -22.93 -5.79 5.55
N ILE A 138 -23.24 -6.39 4.39
CA ILE A 138 -24.61 -6.38 3.83
C ILE A 138 -25.60 -7.03 4.79
N LEU A 139 -25.17 -8.02 5.55
CA LEU A 139 -26.00 -8.65 6.60
C LEU A 139 -26.36 -7.66 7.73
N GLY A 140 -25.65 -6.53 7.83
CA GLY A 140 -25.92 -5.46 8.77
C GLY A 140 -27.01 -4.46 8.32
N ILE A 141 -27.51 -4.54 7.07
CA ILE A 141 -28.52 -3.61 6.55
C ILE A 141 -29.77 -3.53 7.43
N PRO A 142 -30.35 -4.63 7.95
CA PRO A 142 -31.49 -4.56 8.86
C PRO A 142 -31.22 -3.70 10.11
N PHE A 143 -29.99 -3.74 10.64
CA PHE A 143 -29.57 -2.90 11.78
C PHE A 143 -29.50 -1.42 11.41
N ILE A 144 -29.01 -1.11 10.20
CA ILE A 144 -29.01 0.29 9.70
C ILE A 144 -30.43 0.83 9.62
N ILE A 145 -31.37 0.04 9.07
CA ILE A 145 -32.79 0.42 8.98
C ILE A 145 -33.40 0.61 10.38
N SER A 146 -33.07 -0.27 11.33
CA SER A 146 -33.53 -0.13 12.70
C SER A 146 -32.98 1.14 13.35
N ASN A 147 -31.68 1.43 13.13
CA ASN A 147 -31.03 2.64 13.67
C ASN A 147 -31.67 3.92 13.11
N ILE A 148 -32.02 3.97 11.81
CA ILE A 148 -32.71 5.13 11.22
C ILE A 148 -34.03 5.43 11.94
N LYS A 149 -34.76 4.38 12.38
CA LYS A 149 -36.05 4.54 13.08
C LYS A 149 -35.88 4.93 14.54
N ASN A 150 -34.88 4.37 15.24
CA ASN A 150 -34.69 4.52 16.68
C ASN A 150 -33.78 5.71 17.02
N ASP A 151 -32.71 5.91 16.27
CA ASP A 151 -31.76 7.01 16.36
C ASP A 151 -31.34 7.45 14.95
N PRO A 152 -31.99 8.46 14.36
CA PRO A 152 -31.70 8.93 13.00
C PRO A 152 -30.24 9.40 12.83
N VAL A 153 -29.58 9.92 13.87
CA VAL A 153 -28.18 10.38 13.81
C VAL A 153 -27.27 9.19 13.56
N VAL A 154 -27.41 8.13 14.33
CA VAL A 154 -26.67 6.88 14.16
C VAL A 154 -26.96 6.26 12.78
N GLY A 155 -28.22 6.26 12.36
CA GLY A 155 -28.62 5.76 11.06
C GLY A 155 -27.94 6.51 9.90
N ILE A 156 -27.91 7.83 9.94
CA ILE A 156 -27.24 8.68 8.93
C ILE A 156 -25.72 8.41 8.93
N ILE A 157 -25.07 8.36 10.09
CA ILE A 157 -23.65 8.07 10.19
C ILE A 157 -23.34 6.71 9.54
N ASN A 158 -24.13 5.68 9.81
CA ASN A 158 -23.93 4.34 9.24
C ASN A 158 -24.08 4.33 7.72
N ILE A 159 -25.04 5.10 7.16
CA ILE A 159 -25.19 5.25 5.71
C ILE A 159 -23.96 5.91 5.11
N VAL A 160 -23.48 7.02 5.69
CA VAL A 160 -22.30 7.74 5.21
C VAL A 160 -21.06 6.84 5.25
N GLN A 161 -20.85 6.10 6.34
CA GLN A 161 -19.76 5.14 6.47
C GLN A 161 -19.82 4.06 5.37
N THR A 162 -21.01 3.51 5.13
CA THR A 162 -21.21 2.49 4.08
C THR A 162 -20.88 3.04 2.70
N LEU A 163 -21.30 4.27 2.37
CA LEU A 163 -20.99 4.92 1.10
C LEU A 163 -19.49 5.16 0.93
N LEU A 164 -18.80 5.61 1.98
CA LEU A 164 -17.34 5.79 1.97
C LEU A 164 -16.59 4.47 1.74
N GLN A 165 -17.04 3.39 2.36
CA GLN A 165 -16.46 2.05 2.19
C GLN A 165 -16.68 1.51 0.77
N ILE A 166 -17.88 1.70 0.19
CA ILE A 166 -18.15 1.36 -1.21
C ILE A 166 -17.22 2.14 -2.13
N TRP A 167 -17.08 3.45 -1.91
CA TRP A 167 -16.23 4.29 -2.74
C TRP A 167 -14.77 3.90 -2.66
N ALA A 168 -14.27 3.58 -1.45
CA ALA A 168 -12.93 3.04 -1.24
C ALA A 168 -12.72 1.75 -2.05
N LEU A 169 -13.68 0.82 -1.98
CA LEU A 169 -13.63 -0.45 -2.70
C LEU A 169 -13.60 -0.23 -4.22
N VAL A 170 -14.46 0.64 -4.76
CA VAL A 170 -14.47 1.00 -6.19
C VAL A 170 -13.12 1.55 -6.64
N LEU A 171 -12.48 2.42 -5.83
CA LEU A 171 -11.16 2.97 -6.15
C LEU A 171 -10.09 1.88 -6.20
N LEU A 172 -10.12 0.90 -5.28
CA LEU A 172 -9.18 -0.19 -5.24
C LEU A 172 -9.32 -1.13 -6.44
N PHE A 173 -10.54 -1.40 -6.90
CA PHE A 173 -10.77 -2.23 -8.08
C PHE A 173 -10.47 -1.51 -9.41
N LYS A 174 -10.39 -0.18 -9.41
CA LYS A 174 -9.92 0.61 -10.57
C LYS A 174 -8.40 0.60 -10.74
N ILE A 175 -7.64 0.04 -9.81
CA ILE A 175 -6.19 -0.08 -9.92
C ILE A 175 -5.87 -1.20 -10.92
N PRO A 176 -5.11 -0.91 -12.00
CA PRO A 176 -4.68 -1.93 -12.94
C PRO A 176 -3.85 -3.01 -12.22
N LYS A 177 -4.00 -4.27 -12.60
CA LYS A 177 -3.09 -5.31 -12.14
C LYS A 177 -1.68 -5.00 -12.65
N ALA A 178 -0.68 -5.15 -11.80
CA ALA A 178 0.70 -5.11 -12.24
C ALA A 178 0.87 -6.16 -13.35
N VAL A 179 1.38 -5.72 -14.51
CA VAL A 179 1.69 -6.66 -15.61
C VAL A 179 2.86 -7.50 -15.12
N ASP A 180 2.61 -8.77 -14.90
CA ASP A 180 3.66 -9.74 -14.57
C ASP A 180 4.47 -10.01 -15.84
N ASN A 181 5.58 -9.28 -16.03
CA ASN A 181 6.51 -9.45 -17.14
C ASN A 181 7.40 -10.70 -16.98
N SER A 182 7.04 -11.63 -16.11
CA SER A 182 7.81 -12.85 -15.83
C SER A 182 7.45 -14.04 -16.72
N GLN A 183 6.67 -13.84 -17.81
CA GLN A 183 6.46 -14.91 -18.79
C GLN A 183 7.64 -14.92 -19.78
N PRO A 184 8.45 -15.99 -19.79
CA PRO A 184 9.46 -16.17 -20.83
C PRO A 184 8.75 -16.46 -22.15
N VAL A 185 9.15 -15.74 -23.21
CA VAL A 185 8.85 -16.06 -24.61
C VAL A 185 9.71 -17.23 -25.05
#